data_b529e7b354c8fc347a01157ab5102b80
#
_entry.id   b529e7b354c8fc347a01157ab5102b80
#
_cell.length_a   1.000
_cell.length_b   1.000
_cell.length_c   1.000
_cell.angle_alpha   90.00
_cell.angle_beta   90.00
_cell.angle_gamma   90.00
#
_symmetry.space_group_name_H-M   'P 1'
#
loop_
_entity.id
_entity.type
_entity.pdbx_description
1 polymer ?
#
loop_
_entity_poly.entity_id
_entity_poly.type
_entity_poly.pdbx_seq_one_letter_code
_entity_poly.pdbx_strand_id
1 'polypeptide(L)'
;MQPPRLSRRTSSARTAERTLAVLGAAALAAAGALTGLTPGVSAASSHREAPLIAGDPKADNTDVYAFTSPDKPDMVTLVANWIPFEEPNGGPNFYPFATDAHYNIKIDSDGDGKPDTTYTWTFGDHIRDDANQFLYNTGVVKTLDDPNLNFRQTYTLTATDSNGNCKTLLQDMPVAPSNVGKASMPDYASLRQQAVVPLAGGGQSFAGQASDPFFLDLRVFDLLYGGNLKESGHNTLAGYNVNTVALQVPKKDLALKGDPTRNPVIGVWSTTDRKGAVVADSRTNGGDKGGEGKGGEAKGHEPAKDKGGEGGWHQVSRLGNPLVNEVVVPLKYKDAFNALAPADDHTVTPVVDKVKDPIVPKLVQSIYGIPAPATPRNDLVEIFLTGISKNSGGPIQADLNSQLLNADVNKAAFTPAEELRLNMAVPVTEQPNRLGVLGGDLQGYPNGRRLNDDVVDIELQALEGAAQTGKIVPALAAGDGVDSPYRQPGATFPYVALPNTAAVNQADSVHPGGGIGAGFGGLAVGGHGTPVVAAAALGGGAALAGAGFLALRRRRANRA
;
A
#
# COMPACT_ATOMS: atom_id res chain seq x y z
N MET A 1 -9.15 37.07 86.80
CA MET A 1 -8.11 36.31 86.08
C MET A 1 -8.78 35.60 84.88
N GLN A 2 -8.57 36.10 83.66
CA GLN A 2 -9.08 35.50 82.43
C GLN A 2 -7.96 34.67 81.78
N PRO A 3 -8.22 33.49 81.16
CA PRO A 3 -7.23 32.72 80.40
C PRO A 3 -7.09 33.24 78.99
N PRO A 4 -5.92 33.03 78.30
CA PRO A 4 -5.62 33.62 77.02
C PRO A 4 -6.28 32.83 75.85
N ARG A 5 -6.66 33.58 74.82
CA ARG A 5 -7.25 33.07 73.54
C ARG A 5 -6.17 32.40 72.69
N LEU A 6 -6.39 31.14 72.30
CA LEU A 6 -5.66 30.42 71.25
C LEU A 6 -6.08 30.90 69.84
N SER A 7 -5.12 31.36 69.07
CA SER A 7 -5.31 31.84 67.72
C SER A 7 -5.49 30.65 66.72
N ARG A 8 -6.56 30.73 65.95
CA ARG A 8 -6.77 29.84 64.74
C ARG A 8 -5.81 30.24 63.64
N ARG A 9 -4.81 29.41 63.38
CA ARG A 9 -4.04 29.41 62.13
C ARG A 9 -3.93 27.97 61.62
N THR A 10 -4.89 27.50 60.83
CA THR A 10 -4.77 26.26 60.03
C THR A 10 -5.87 26.13 58.96
N SER A 11 -6.12 27.16 58.13
CA SER A 11 -7.01 26.95 56.99
C SER A 11 -6.41 27.29 55.61
N SER A 12 -5.30 28.05 55.55
CA SER A 12 -4.74 28.47 54.25
C SER A 12 -3.83 27.44 53.59
N ALA A 13 -3.16 26.59 54.35
CA ALA A 13 -2.26 25.58 53.80
C ALA A 13 -3.00 24.42 53.06
N ARG A 14 -4.15 23.97 53.61
CA ARG A 14 -4.93 22.89 53.00
C ARG A 14 -5.68 23.31 51.73
N THR A 15 -5.99 24.60 51.60
CA THR A 15 -6.63 25.13 50.39
C THR A 15 -5.63 25.25 49.23
N ALA A 16 -4.39 25.67 49.52
CA ALA A 16 -3.32 25.76 48.54
C ALA A 16 -2.89 24.38 47.99
N GLU A 17 -2.80 23.36 48.83
CA GLU A 17 -2.47 21.99 48.40
C GLU A 17 -3.60 21.36 47.54
N ARG A 18 -4.86 21.65 47.84
CA ARG A 18 -6.00 21.17 47.04
C ARG A 18 -6.09 21.89 45.68
N THR A 19 -5.78 23.17 45.65
CA THR A 19 -5.78 23.94 44.38
C THR A 19 -4.63 23.52 43.46
N LEU A 20 -3.45 23.23 44.02
CA LEU A 20 -2.33 22.69 43.23
C LEU A 20 -2.58 21.25 42.73
N ALA A 21 -3.26 20.41 43.51
CA ALA A 21 -3.61 19.06 43.09
C ALA A 21 -4.68 19.06 41.96
N VAL A 22 -5.66 19.97 42.02
CA VAL A 22 -6.68 20.11 40.97
C VAL A 22 -6.10 20.70 39.69
N LEU A 23 -5.17 21.67 39.80
CA LEU A 23 -4.47 22.22 38.63
C LEU A 23 -3.51 21.21 37.99
N GLY A 24 -2.83 20.37 38.82
CA GLY A 24 -2.00 19.28 38.32
C GLY A 24 -2.81 18.18 37.62
N ALA A 25 -3.98 17.82 38.15
CA ALA A 25 -4.87 16.84 37.54
C ALA A 25 -5.53 17.36 36.26
N ALA A 26 -5.86 18.66 36.22
CA ALA A 26 -6.39 19.29 34.99
C ALA A 26 -5.33 19.42 33.89
N ALA A 27 -4.07 19.70 34.26
CA ALA A 27 -2.95 19.73 33.30
C ALA A 27 -2.60 18.34 32.76
N LEU A 28 -2.69 17.29 33.57
CA LEU A 28 -2.50 15.90 33.15
C LEU A 28 -3.68 15.40 32.27
N ALA A 29 -4.90 15.80 32.59
CA ALA A 29 -6.07 15.50 31.76
C ALA A 29 -6.04 16.26 30.43
N ALA A 30 -5.58 17.51 30.40
CA ALA A 30 -5.39 18.28 29.17
C ALA A 30 -4.23 17.73 28.31
N ALA A 31 -3.14 17.28 28.92
CA ALA A 31 -2.06 16.61 28.22
C ALA A 31 -2.48 15.25 27.68
N GLY A 32 -3.28 14.47 28.43
CA GLY A 32 -3.85 13.21 27.97
C GLY A 32 -4.90 13.37 26.85
N ALA A 33 -5.67 14.48 26.87
CA ALA A 33 -6.63 14.79 25.81
C ALA A 33 -5.95 15.31 24.52
N LEU A 34 -4.79 15.99 24.66
CA LEU A 34 -4.00 16.44 23.51
C LEU A 34 -3.21 15.30 22.85
N THR A 35 -2.83 14.26 23.60
CA THR A 35 -2.19 13.05 23.01
C THR A 35 -3.19 12.10 22.36
N GLY A 36 -4.49 12.22 22.70
CA GLY A 36 -5.58 11.46 22.04
C GLY A 36 -6.12 12.12 20.77
N LEU A 37 -5.65 13.31 20.40
CA LEU A 37 -6.07 14.08 19.23
C LEU A 37 -4.91 14.31 18.23
N THR A 38 -3.85 13.52 18.28
CA THR A 38 -2.97 13.45 17.11
C THR A 38 -3.76 12.75 16.02
N PRO A 39 -4.13 13.43 14.93
CA PRO A 39 -4.59 12.70 13.73
C PRO A 39 -3.43 11.74 13.41
N GLY A 40 -3.71 10.44 13.38
CA GLY A 40 -2.77 9.49 12.83
C GLY A 40 -2.37 10.03 11.47
N VAL A 41 -1.07 10.19 11.24
CA VAL A 41 -0.54 10.62 9.95
C VAL A 41 -0.98 9.55 8.97
N SER A 42 -2.04 9.82 8.23
CA SER A 42 -2.50 8.98 7.13
C SER A 42 -1.44 9.17 6.05
N ALA A 43 -0.49 8.25 5.98
CA ALA A 43 0.41 8.16 4.84
C ALA A 43 -0.44 7.75 3.64
N ALA A 44 -0.68 8.69 2.73
CA ALA A 44 -1.53 8.50 1.58
C ALA A 44 -0.67 8.04 0.39
N SER A 45 -0.55 6.76 0.22
CA SER A 45 -0.19 6.08 -1.01
C SER A 45 -0.82 4.71 -0.93
N SER A 46 -0.88 3.92 -2.02
CA SER A 46 -1.39 2.52 -2.02
C SER A 46 -0.75 1.62 -0.93
N HIS A 47 -0.12 2.22 0.01
CA HIS A 47 0.57 1.66 1.15
C HIS A 47 -0.12 2.20 2.40
N ARG A 48 -1.05 1.42 2.98
CA ARG A 48 -1.83 1.77 4.19
C ARG A 48 -2.83 2.93 3.96
N GLU A 49 -3.43 3.02 2.77
CA GLU A 49 -4.30 4.13 2.37
C GLU A 49 -5.63 4.20 3.14
N ALA A 50 -6.06 3.08 3.72
CA ALA A 50 -7.32 3.00 4.46
C ALA A 50 -7.08 2.57 5.92
N PRO A 51 -7.90 3.08 6.88
CA PRO A 51 -7.67 2.83 8.32
C PRO A 51 -7.64 1.36 8.71
N LEU A 52 -8.51 0.51 8.15
CA LEU A 52 -8.56 -0.92 8.51
C LEU A 52 -7.37 -1.68 7.90
N ILE A 53 -7.05 -1.44 6.64
CA ILE A 53 -5.97 -2.14 5.96
C ILE A 53 -4.61 -1.75 6.51
N ALA A 54 -4.43 -0.52 6.98
CA ALA A 54 -3.21 -0.08 7.65
C ALA A 54 -2.86 -0.93 8.90
N GLY A 55 -3.88 -1.55 9.51
CA GLY A 55 -3.73 -2.48 10.65
C GLY A 55 -3.41 -3.92 10.26
N ASP A 56 -3.50 -4.29 8.97
CA ASP A 56 -3.23 -5.63 8.44
C ASP A 56 -2.27 -5.60 7.25
N PRO A 57 -0.96 -5.34 7.46
CA PRO A 57 0.01 -5.20 6.37
C PRO A 57 0.09 -6.41 5.44
N LYS A 58 -0.21 -7.62 5.92
CA LYS A 58 -0.18 -8.83 5.08
C LYS A 58 -1.36 -8.92 4.10
N ALA A 59 -2.42 -8.18 4.34
CA ALA A 59 -3.56 -8.08 3.44
C ALA A 59 -3.52 -6.81 2.59
N ASP A 60 -2.63 -5.85 2.91
CA ASP A 60 -2.49 -4.56 2.25
C ASP A 60 -1.89 -4.73 0.86
N ASN A 61 -2.74 -4.56 -0.17
CA ASN A 61 -2.35 -4.63 -1.57
C ASN A 61 -1.80 -3.27 -2.01
N THR A 62 -0.50 -3.20 -2.23
CA THR A 62 0.20 -1.94 -2.50
C THR A 62 0.13 -1.51 -3.95
N ASP A 63 0.16 -2.48 -4.88
CA ASP A 63 0.21 -2.21 -6.31
C ASP A 63 -0.37 -3.33 -7.15
N VAL A 64 -0.94 -2.96 -8.29
CA VAL A 64 -1.21 -3.87 -9.41
C VAL A 64 -0.64 -3.29 -10.70
N TYR A 65 -0.04 -4.16 -11.50
CA TYR A 65 0.54 -3.85 -12.81
C TYR A 65 0.01 -4.84 -13.84
N ALA A 66 -0.32 -4.34 -15.01
CA ALA A 66 -0.76 -5.14 -16.14
C ALA A 66 -0.18 -4.55 -17.44
N PHE A 67 0.60 -5.35 -18.16
CA PHE A 67 1.25 -4.89 -19.38
C PHE A 67 1.56 -6.04 -20.34
N THR A 68 1.61 -5.74 -21.63
CA THR A 68 2.13 -6.69 -22.63
C THR A 68 3.62 -6.93 -22.35
N SER A 69 4.01 -8.19 -22.26
CA SER A 69 5.38 -8.61 -21.91
C SER A 69 6.38 -8.12 -22.96
N PRO A 70 7.43 -7.34 -22.59
CA PRO A 70 8.35 -6.75 -23.56
C PRO A 70 9.14 -7.78 -24.38
N ASP A 71 9.58 -8.86 -23.75
CA ASP A 71 10.36 -9.95 -24.39
C ASP A 71 9.46 -11.03 -25.03
N LYS A 72 8.15 -11.00 -24.75
CA LYS A 72 7.14 -11.95 -25.30
C LYS A 72 5.84 -11.23 -25.63
N PRO A 73 5.75 -10.52 -26.77
CA PRO A 73 4.61 -9.66 -27.10
C PRO A 73 3.24 -10.37 -27.21
N ASP A 74 3.21 -11.69 -27.31
CA ASP A 74 1.98 -12.50 -27.30
C ASP A 74 1.49 -12.84 -25.88
N MET A 75 2.24 -12.41 -24.86
CA MET A 75 1.94 -12.64 -23.45
C MET A 75 1.59 -11.34 -22.75
N VAL A 76 0.79 -11.45 -21.70
CA VAL A 76 0.55 -10.38 -20.72
C VAL A 76 1.23 -10.77 -19.41
N THR A 77 1.86 -9.80 -18.77
CA THR A 77 2.36 -9.92 -17.42
C THR A 77 1.45 -9.14 -16.47
N LEU A 78 1.02 -9.82 -15.42
CA LEU A 78 0.26 -9.31 -14.29
C LEU A 78 1.15 -9.41 -13.05
N VAL A 79 1.26 -8.31 -12.30
CA VAL A 79 2.02 -8.27 -11.04
C VAL A 79 1.15 -7.61 -9.98
N ALA A 80 1.14 -8.16 -8.78
CA ALA A 80 0.53 -7.50 -7.64
C ALA A 80 1.43 -7.64 -6.40
N ASN A 81 1.46 -6.60 -5.58
CA ASN A 81 2.34 -6.48 -4.44
C ASN A 81 1.56 -6.31 -3.14
N TRP A 82 2.15 -6.81 -2.05
CA TRP A 82 1.62 -6.72 -0.69
C TRP A 82 2.73 -6.45 0.32
N ILE A 83 2.34 -6.13 1.53
CA ILE A 83 3.20 -5.85 2.67
C ILE A 83 4.05 -4.60 2.42
N PRO A 84 3.45 -3.41 2.55
CA PRO A 84 4.17 -2.16 2.34
C PRO A 84 5.30 -1.97 3.36
N PHE A 85 6.37 -1.30 2.92
CA PHE A 85 7.48 -0.88 3.77
C PHE A 85 8.21 -2.05 4.46
N GLU A 86 8.46 -3.14 3.74
CA GLU A 86 9.33 -4.21 4.23
C GLU A 86 10.76 -3.67 4.40
N GLU A 87 11.14 -3.38 5.65
CA GLU A 87 12.48 -2.92 6.01
C GLU A 87 13.47 -4.08 5.93
N PRO A 88 14.52 -4.03 5.08
CA PRO A 88 15.47 -5.14 4.94
C PRO A 88 16.18 -5.56 6.23
N ASN A 89 16.36 -4.63 7.17
CA ASN A 89 16.94 -4.88 8.49
C ASN A 89 15.88 -4.96 9.61
N GLY A 90 14.61 -4.96 9.27
CA GLY A 90 13.54 -5.23 10.24
C GLY A 90 13.65 -6.66 10.77
N GLY A 91 13.54 -6.83 12.05
CA GLY A 91 13.61 -8.17 12.65
C GLY A 91 12.22 -8.67 13.05
N PRO A 92 11.91 -9.94 12.84
CA PRO A 92 12.67 -10.92 12.11
C PRO A 92 12.69 -10.62 10.60
N ASN A 93 13.81 -10.86 9.92
CA ASN A 93 14.08 -10.45 8.53
C ASN A 93 13.28 -11.23 7.46
N PHE A 94 12.23 -11.93 7.84
CA PHE A 94 11.36 -12.70 6.95
C PHE A 94 9.96 -12.08 6.95
N TYR A 95 9.47 -11.80 5.76
CA TYR A 95 8.15 -11.25 5.50
C TYR A 95 7.30 -12.29 4.77
N PRO A 96 6.67 -13.24 5.49
CA PRO A 96 5.86 -14.27 4.86
C PRO A 96 4.49 -13.71 4.44
N PHE A 97 4.00 -14.19 3.30
CA PHE A 97 2.58 -14.07 2.97
C PHE A 97 1.71 -14.69 4.09
N ALA A 98 0.48 -14.22 4.24
CA ALA A 98 -0.46 -14.80 5.20
C ALA A 98 -0.98 -16.15 4.70
N THR A 99 -1.07 -17.12 5.59
CA THR A 99 -1.62 -18.46 5.28
C THR A 99 -3.14 -18.51 5.39
N ASP A 100 -3.76 -17.47 5.96
CA ASP A 100 -5.19 -17.27 6.15
C ASP A 100 -5.76 -16.15 5.26
N ALA A 101 -5.12 -15.93 4.10
CA ALA A 101 -5.56 -14.97 3.10
C ALA A 101 -5.63 -15.60 1.71
N HIS A 102 -6.50 -15.07 0.86
CA HIS A 102 -6.49 -15.26 -0.57
C HIS A 102 -5.96 -14.00 -1.24
N TYR A 103 -4.94 -14.15 -2.07
CA TYR A 103 -4.35 -13.08 -2.86
C TYR A 103 -4.80 -13.25 -4.30
N ASN A 104 -5.56 -12.29 -4.83
CA ASN A 104 -6.23 -12.45 -6.10
C ASN A 104 -5.79 -11.42 -7.13
N ILE A 105 -5.68 -11.84 -8.39
CA ILE A 105 -5.72 -10.97 -9.56
C ILE A 105 -6.94 -11.38 -10.37
N LYS A 106 -7.81 -10.41 -10.66
CA LYS A 106 -9.12 -10.61 -11.31
C LYS A 106 -9.12 -9.94 -12.66
N ILE A 107 -9.78 -10.58 -13.63
CA ILE A 107 -9.86 -10.15 -15.01
C ILE A 107 -11.33 -10.02 -15.40
N ASP A 108 -11.72 -8.83 -15.89
CA ASP A 108 -12.96 -8.56 -16.59
C ASP A 108 -12.65 -8.40 -18.10
N SER A 109 -13.15 -9.29 -18.92
CA SER A 109 -12.94 -9.28 -20.35
C SER A 109 -14.14 -8.76 -21.14
N ASP A 110 -15.33 -8.73 -20.54
CA ASP A 110 -16.59 -8.36 -21.19
C ASP A 110 -17.16 -7.00 -20.75
N GLY A 111 -16.54 -6.36 -19.74
CA GLY A 111 -16.85 -5.00 -19.30
C GLY A 111 -18.09 -4.88 -18.41
N ASP A 112 -18.48 -5.94 -17.69
CA ASP A 112 -19.61 -5.91 -16.76
C ASP A 112 -19.20 -5.60 -15.30
N GLY A 113 -17.87 -5.40 -15.06
CA GLY A 113 -17.30 -5.11 -13.75
C GLY A 113 -17.19 -6.33 -12.84
N LYS A 114 -17.43 -7.53 -13.35
CA LYS A 114 -17.28 -8.78 -12.62
C LYS A 114 -16.11 -9.60 -13.17
N PRO A 115 -15.49 -10.45 -12.35
CA PRO A 115 -14.37 -11.24 -12.83
C PRO A 115 -14.86 -12.40 -13.72
N ASP A 116 -14.40 -12.45 -14.97
CA ASP A 116 -14.51 -13.62 -15.86
C ASP A 116 -13.48 -14.69 -15.46
N THR A 117 -12.33 -14.24 -14.95
CA THR A 117 -11.29 -15.11 -14.42
C THR A 117 -10.70 -14.51 -13.15
N THR A 118 -10.62 -15.31 -12.10
CA THR A 118 -9.91 -14.98 -10.86
C THR A 118 -8.72 -15.91 -10.70
N TYR A 119 -7.52 -15.36 -10.70
CA TYR A 119 -6.29 -16.06 -10.29
C TYR A 119 -6.10 -15.87 -8.80
N THR A 120 -6.01 -16.97 -8.03
CA THR A 120 -5.87 -16.93 -6.58
C THR A 120 -4.62 -17.66 -6.14
N TRP A 121 -3.77 -16.98 -5.36
CA TRP A 121 -2.65 -17.58 -4.63
C TRP A 121 -3.05 -17.81 -3.18
N THR A 122 -2.75 -19.02 -2.69
CA THR A 122 -2.83 -19.38 -1.27
C THR A 122 -1.49 -19.92 -0.82
N PHE A 123 -1.07 -19.60 0.41
CA PHE A 123 0.27 -19.91 0.91
C PHE A 123 0.24 -20.88 2.09
N GLY A 124 1.30 -21.67 2.22
CA GLY A 124 1.54 -22.57 3.35
C GLY A 124 2.95 -22.40 3.90
N ASP A 125 3.07 -22.44 5.23
CA ASP A 125 4.37 -22.36 5.94
C ASP A 125 4.94 -23.75 6.16
N HIS A 126 6.25 -23.87 6.02
CA HIS A 126 7.03 -25.06 6.29
C HIS A 126 8.24 -24.70 7.14
N ILE A 127 8.27 -25.19 8.39
CA ILE A 127 9.38 -25.01 9.32
C ILE A 127 10.03 -26.37 9.55
N ARG A 128 11.36 -26.47 9.35
CA ARG A 128 12.08 -27.75 9.50
C ARG A 128 12.30 -28.13 10.96
N ASP A 129 12.70 -27.13 11.75
CA ASP A 129 12.97 -27.30 13.18
C ASP A 129 12.46 -26.07 13.93
N ASP A 130 11.25 -26.13 14.43
CA ASP A 130 10.58 -25.08 15.20
C ASP A 130 10.84 -25.22 16.72
N ALA A 131 11.27 -26.41 17.16
CA ALA A 131 11.47 -26.70 18.58
C ALA A 131 12.87 -26.28 19.09
N ASN A 132 13.91 -26.34 18.22
CA ASN A 132 15.30 -26.13 18.64
C ASN A 132 15.96 -24.92 17.96
N GLN A 133 15.31 -24.29 16.98
CA GLN A 133 15.83 -23.15 16.22
C GLN A 133 14.93 -21.91 16.36
N PHE A 134 15.58 -20.76 16.59
CA PHE A 134 14.94 -19.45 16.46
C PHE A 134 15.31 -18.75 15.14
N LEU A 135 16.28 -19.33 14.40
CA LEU A 135 16.76 -18.78 13.13
C LEU A 135 15.89 -19.26 11.97
N TYR A 136 15.57 -18.36 11.06
CA TYR A 136 14.93 -18.69 9.78
C TYR A 136 15.92 -19.34 8.81
N ASN A 137 17.22 -18.98 8.86
CA ASN A 137 18.32 -19.63 8.15
C ASN A 137 19.38 -20.09 9.13
N THR A 138 19.80 -21.35 9.04
CA THR A 138 20.80 -21.94 9.92
C THR A 138 22.19 -22.00 9.29
N GLY A 139 22.33 -21.54 8.05
CA GLY A 139 23.60 -21.51 7.29
C GLY A 139 23.41 -20.91 5.91
N VAL A 140 24.36 -21.19 5.00
CA VAL A 140 24.30 -20.72 3.61
C VAL A 140 23.23 -21.49 2.84
N VAL A 141 22.29 -20.75 2.24
CA VAL A 141 21.18 -21.27 1.41
C VAL A 141 21.57 -21.16 -0.06
N LYS A 142 21.51 -22.27 -0.80
CA LYS A 142 21.85 -22.36 -2.23
C LYS A 142 20.67 -22.75 -3.11
N THR A 143 19.69 -23.46 -2.52
CA THR A 143 18.48 -23.91 -3.23
C THR A 143 17.26 -23.65 -2.36
N LEU A 144 16.06 -23.65 -2.96
CA LEU A 144 14.81 -23.40 -2.23
C LEU A 144 14.40 -24.56 -1.31
N ASP A 145 15.03 -25.71 -1.44
CA ASP A 145 14.89 -26.86 -0.55
C ASP A 145 16.12 -27.10 0.35
N ASP A 146 17.08 -26.16 0.35
CA ASP A 146 18.30 -26.24 1.16
C ASP A 146 17.96 -26.51 2.64
N PRO A 147 18.65 -27.48 3.30
CA PRO A 147 18.41 -27.78 4.71
C PRO A 147 18.67 -26.58 5.65
N ASN A 148 19.51 -25.63 5.25
CA ASN A 148 19.75 -24.40 5.99
C ASN A 148 18.63 -23.36 5.86
N LEU A 149 17.70 -23.51 4.92
CA LEU A 149 16.46 -22.71 4.85
C LEU A 149 15.43 -23.34 5.79
N ASN A 150 15.47 -22.93 7.06
CA ASN A 150 14.62 -23.49 8.11
C ASN A 150 13.15 -23.11 7.91
N PHE A 151 12.87 -21.84 7.63
CA PHE A 151 11.52 -21.34 7.28
C PHE A 151 11.40 -21.16 5.78
N ARG A 152 10.36 -21.72 5.17
CA ARG A 152 10.03 -21.55 3.76
C ARG A 152 8.52 -21.53 3.58
N GLN A 153 8.06 -20.92 2.49
CA GLN A 153 6.66 -20.99 2.07
C GLN A 153 6.53 -21.71 0.73
N THR A 154 5.36 -22.30 0.53
CA THR A 154 4.89 -22.78 -0.77
C THR A 154 3.57 -22.12 -1.11
N TYR A 155 3.18 -22.12 -2.40
CA TYR A 155 1.91 -21.61 -2.84
C TYR A 155 1.18 -22.56 -3.78
N THR A 156 -0.14 -22.47 -3.74
CA THR A 156 -1.04 -23.05 -4.74
C THR A 156 -1.64 -21.90 -5.54
N LEU A 157 -1.65 -22.03 -6.88
CA LEU A 157 -2.29 -21.11 -7.80
C LEU A 157 -3.49 -21.79 -8.43
N THR A 158 -4.65 -21.15 -8.32
CA THR A 158 -5.88 -21.58 -8.97
C THR A 158 -6.38 -20.53 -9.97
N ALA A 159 -7.15 -20.94 -10.96
CA ALA A 159 -7.96 -20.08 -11.81
C ALA A 159 -9.42 -20.49 -11.68
N THR A 160 -10.28 -19.51 -11.36
CA THR A 160 -11.73 -19.70 -11.23
C THR A 160 -12.43 -18.88 -12.32
N ASP A 161 -13.29 -19.51 -13.10
CA ASP A 161 -14.08 -18.83 -14.14
C ASP A 161 -15.35 -18.16 -13.57
N SER A 162 -16.06 -17.38 -14.40
CA SER A 162 -17.31 -16.69 -14.01
C SER A 162 -18.45 -17.63 -13.59
N ASN A 163 -18.37 -18.92 -13.90
CA ASN A 163 -19.33 -19.94 -13.46
C ASN A 163 -18.94 -20.61 -12.12
N GLY A 164 -17.81 -20.21 -11.53
CA GLY A 164 -17.29 -20.79 -10.31
C GLY A 164 -16.50 -22.08 -10.50
N ASN A 165 -16.19 -22.48 -11.74
CA ASN A 165 -15.35 -23.64 -12.00
C ASN A 165 -13.89 -23.30 -11.64
N CYS A 166 -13.37 -23.95 -10.58
CA CYS A 166 -12.02 -23.73 -10.10
C CYS A 166 -11.07 -24.80 -10.65
N LYS A 167 -9.97 -24.37 -11.26
CA LYS A 167 -8.89 -25.22 -11.77
C LYS A 167 -7.59 -24.90 -11.04
N THR A 168 -6.94 -25.92 -10.46
CA THR A 168 -5.58 -25.78 -9.94
C THR A 168 -4.59 -25.73 -11.10
N LEU A 169 -3.86 -24.63 -11.21
CA LEU A 169 -2.80 -24.43 -12.22
C LEU A 169 -1.46 -24.92 -11.70
N LEU A 170 -1.16 -24.62 -10.45
CA LEU A 170 0.06 -25.00 -9.74
C LEU A 170 -0.30 -25.42 -8.31
N GLN A 171 0.42 -26.38 -7.76
CA GLN A 171 0.21 -26.84 -6.39
C GLN A 171 1.55 -27.00 -5.68
N ASP A 172 1.65 -26.45 -4.47
CA ASP A 172 2.80 -26.60 -3.58
C ASP A 172 4.13 -26.12 -4.19
N MET A 173 4.07 -25.01 -4.94
CA MET A 173 5.24 -24.42 -5.59
C MET A 173 6.03 -23.54 -4.63
N PRO A 174 7.37 -23.50 -4.75
CA PRO A 174 8.20 -22.74 -3.82
C PRO A 174 8.03 -21.22 -3.99
N VAL A 175 8.05 -20.52 -2.85
CA VAL A 175 8.17 -19.05 -2.77
C VAL A 175 9.66 -18.68 -2.65
N ALA A 176 10.10 -17.64 -3.36
CA ALA A 176 11.43 -17.09 -3.14
C ALA A 176 11.49 -16.48 -1.72
N PRO A 177 12.44 -16.88 -0.86
CA PRO A 177 12.49 -16.37 0.51
C PRO A 177 12.84 -14.89 0.56
N SER A 178 12.55 -14.23 1.68
CA SER A 178 13.06 -12.87 1.92
C SER A 178 14.59 -12.84 1.86
N ASN A 179 15.14 -11.82 1.19
CA ASN A 179 16.58 -11.68 1.03
C ASN A 179 17.23 -11.10 2.29
N VAL A 180 17.83 -11.95 3.09
CA VAL A 180 18.51 -11.56 4.35
C VAL A 180 19.98 -11.21 4.17
N GLY A 181 20.47 -11.13 2.95
CA GLY A 181 21.83 -10.69 2.64
C GLY A 181 22.82 -11.80 2.30
N LYS A 182 24.01 -11.38 1.87
CA LYS A 182 25.02 -12.25 1.24
C LYS A 182 25.61 -13.33 2.15
N ALA A 183 25.56 -13.14 3.46
CA ALA A 183 26.07 -14.14 4.40
C ALA A 183 25.26 -15.44 4.36
N SER A 184 23.93 -15.31 4.30
CA SER A 184 23.03 -16.47 4.20
C SER A 184 22.68 -16.82 2.76
N MET A 185 22.53 -15.81 1.87
CA MET A 185 22.08 -15.99 0.49
C MET A 185 23.03 -15.31 -0.49
N PRO A 186 24.24 -15.89 -0.70
CA PRO A 186 25.28 -15.26 -1.52
C PRO A 186 24.88 -15.09 -2.99
N ASP A 187 24.03 -15.96 -3.50
CA ASP A 187 23.45 -15.91 -4.86
C ASP A 187 21.92 -15.90 -4.81
N TYR A 188 21.35 -14.80 -4.31
CA TYR A 188 19.90 -14.66 -4.24
C TYR A 188 19.23 -14.62 -5.63
N ALA A 189 19.93 -14.14 -6.67
CA ALA A 189 19.40 -14.14 -8.02
C ALA A 189 19.07 -15.56 -8.50
N SER A 190 19.93 -16.53 -8.20
CA SER A 190 19.67 -17.94 -8.48
C SER A 190 18.49 -18.50 -7.67
N LEU A 191 18.37 -18.15 -6.38
CA LEU A 191 17.22 -18.57 -5.54
C LEU A 191 15.91 -18.03 -6.12
N ARG A 192 15.87 -16.75 -6.49
CA ARG A 192 14.71 -16.14 -7.13
C ARG A 192 14.35 -16.84 -8.44
N GLN A 193 15.33 -17.17 -9.28
CA GLN A 193 15.08 -17.85 -10.55
C GLN A 193 14.50 -19.26 -10.35
N GLN A 194 14.88 -19.97 -9.28
CA GLN A 194 14.30 -21.27 -8.93
C GLN A 194 12.82 -21.18 -8.54
N ALA A 195 12.32 -19.99 -8.10
CA ALA A 195 10.92 -19.75 -7.77
C ALA A 195 10.06 -19.35 -9.00
N VAL A 196 10.67 -19.20 -10.18
CA VAL A 196 9.92 -18.99 -11.43
C VAL A 196 9.46 -20.34 -11.95
N VAL A 197 8.14 -20.58 -11.92
CA VAL A 197 7.53 -21.86 -12.22
C VAL A 197 6.75 -21.78 -13.56
N PRO A 198 7.05 -22.67 -14.54
CA PRO A 198 6.31 -22.70 -15.79
C PRO A 198 4.88 -23.22 -15.60
N LEU A 199 3.92 -22.68 -16.38
CA LEU A 199 2.54 -23.12 -16.44
C LEU A 199 2.32 -24.10 -17.59
N ALA A 200 1.48 -25.10 -17.37
CA ALA A 200 0.97 -25.95 -18.44
C ALA A 200 0.15 -25.10 -19.41
N GLY A 201 0.47 -25.16 -20.71
CA GLY A 201 -0.21 -24.32 -21.74
C GLY A 201 0.51 -23.03 -22.08
N GLY A 202 1.64 -22.75 -21.45
CA GLY A 202 2.51 -21.58 -21.68
C GLY A 202 2.37 -20.53 -20.58
N GLY A 203 3.41 -19.71 -20.45
CA GLY A 203 3.50 -18.74 -19.37
C GLY A 203 4.22 -19.26 -18.15
N GLN A 204 4.20 -18.47 -17.07
CA GLN A 204 4.93 -18.78 -15.85
C GLN A 204 4.38 -17.96 -14.68
N SER A 205 4.64 -18.42 -13.45
CA SER A 205 4.27 -17.78 -12.20
C SER A 205 5.49 -17.59 -11.31
N PHE A 206 5.44 -16.58 -10.47
CA PHE A 206 6.44 -16.29 -9.45
C PHE A 206 5.72 -15.80 -8.18
N ALA A 207 6.24 -16.17 -7.01
CA ALA A 207 5.92 -15.56 -5.74
C ALA A 207 7.19 -15.37 -4.91
N GLY A 208 7.35 -14.21 -4.26
CA GLY A 208 8.50 -13.92 -3.43
C GLY A 208 8.71 -12.43 -3.22
N GLN A 209 9.77 -12.08 -2.48
CA GLN A 209 10.12 -10.71 -2.19
C GLN A 209 10.74 -9.99 -3.40
N ALA A 210 10.43 -8.72 -3.57
CA ALA A 210 11.04 -7.83 -4.56
C ALA A 210 11.38 -6.46 -3.93
N SER A 211 12.28 -5.69 -4.57
CA SER A 211 12.34 -4.24 -4.30
C SER A 211 11.01 -3.62 -4.67
N ASP A 212 10.47 -2.74 -3.82
CA ASP A 212 9.25 -2.03 -4.15
C ASP A 212 9.42 -1.30 -5.49
N PRO A 213 8.63 -1.63 -6.52
CA PRO A 213 8.75 -0.98 -7.82
C PRO A 213 8.04 0.38 -7.87
N PHE A 214 7.16 0.67 -6.91
CA PHE A 214 6.53 1.98 -6.84
C PHE A 214 7.53 3.05 -6.39
N PHE A 215 7.37 4.24 -6.90
CA PHE A 215 8.27 5.36 -6.59
C PHE A 215 7.48 6.65 -6.51
N LEU A 216 7.74 7.42 -5.46
CA LEU A 216 7.13 8.72 -5.24
C LEU A 216 7.78 9.42 -4.05
N ASP A 217 7.56 10.71 -3.98
CA ASP A 217 7.70 11.45 -2.73
C ASP A 217 6.33 11.54 -2.04
N LEU A 218 6.12 10.78 -0.96
CA LEU A 218 4.85 10.72 -0.24
C LEU A 218 4.34 12.09 0.24
N ARG A 219 5.25 13.07 0.40
CA ARG A 219 4.88 14.42 0.82
C ARG A 219 4.02 15.15 -0.19
N VAL A 220 3.99 14.72 -1.45
CA VAL A 220 3.09 15.28 -2.46
C VAL A 220 1.61 15.12 -2.08
N PHE A 221 1.27 14.09 -1.32
CA PHE A 221 -0.10 13.85 -0.85
C PHE A 221 -0.46 14.63 0.41
N ASP A 222 0.51 15.05 1.20
CA ASP A 222 0.31 16.03 2.25
C ASP A 222 0.55 17.43 1.71
N LEU A 223 -0.42 17.91 0.93
CA LEU A 223 -0.36 19.22 0.27
C LEU A 223 -0.16 20.39 1.25
N LEU A 224 -0.42 20.18 2.53
CA LEU A 224 -0.21 21.17 3.59
C LEU A 224 1.16 21.04 4.24
N TYR A 225 1.86 19.93 4.03
CA TYR A 225 3.17 19.69 4.59
C TYR A 225 4.22 20.57 3.89
N GLY A 226 4.78 21.52 4.62
CA GLY A 226 5.73 22.47 4.07
C GLY A 226 5.13 23.54 3.12
N GLY A 227 3.94 23.34 2.58
CA GLY A 227 3.28 24.28 1.67
C GLY A 227 4.05 24.59 0.41
N ASN A 228 4.92 23.66 -0.06
CA ASN A 228 5.84 23.91 -1.15
C ASN A 228 6.19 22.61 -1.92
N LEU A 229 5.61 22.42 -3.11
CA LEU A 229 5.94 21.30 -3.99
C LEU A 229 7.44 21.19 -4.34
N LYS A 230 8.23 22.27 -4.12
CA LYS A 230 9.68 22.24 -4.34
C LYS A 230 10.46 21.47 -3.28
N GLU A 231 9.83 21.07 -2.17
CA GLU A 231 10.44 20.23 -1.15
C GLU A 231 10.36 18.74 -1.47
N SER A 232 9.66 18.37 -2.55
CA SER A 232 9.58 17.02 -3.08
C SER A 232 10.87 16.58 -3.77
N GLY A 233 10.95 15.32 -4.19
CA GLY A 233 12.08 14.76 -4.91
C GLY A 233 12.85 13.68 -4.13
N HIS A 234 12.34 13.24 -2.99
CA HIS A 234 12.88 12.10 -2.24
C HIS A 234 11.97 10.89 -2.39
N ASN A 235 12.43 9.88 -3.12
CA ASN A 235 11.68 8.61 -3.19
C ASN A 235 11.54 8.00 -1.79
N THR A 236 10.35 8.10 -1.22
CA THR A 236 10.05 7.64 0.14
C THR A 236 10.08 6.12 0.27
N LEU A 237 9.90 5.39 -0.85
CA LEU A 237 9.95 3.93 -0.91
C LEU A 237 11.33 3.39 -1.23
N ALA A 238 12.33 4.27 -1.40
CA ALA A 238 13.70 3.88 -1.71
C ALA A 238 14.27 2.92 -0.68
N GLY A 239 14.68 1.73 -1.12
CA GLY A 239 15.29 0.72 -0.27
C GLY A 239 14.31 -0.24 0.43
N TYR A 240 13.01 0.05 0.44
CA TYR A 240 11.98 -0.88 0.94
C TYR A 240 11.72 -2.02 -0.04
N ASN A 241 11.21 -3.12 0.48
CA ASN A 241 10.75 -4.27 -0.28
C ASN A 241 9.24 -4.46 -0.12
N VAL A 242 8.71 -5.35 -0.94
CA VAL A 242 7.33 -5.84 -0.92
C VAL A 242 7.30 -7.33 -1.22
N ASN A 243 6.26 -8.03 -0.81
CA ASN A 243 5.97 -9.35 -1.31
C ASN A 243 5.19 -9.26 -2.63
N THR A 244 5.65 -9.98 -3.64
CA THR A 244 5.16 -9.93 -5.02
C THR A 244 4.62 -11.28 -5.46
N VAL A 245 3.46 -11.29 -6.13
CA VAL A 245 3.09 -12.35 -7.06
C VAL A 245 3.16 -11.82 -8.48
N ALA A 246 3.65 -12.64 -9.40
CA ALA A 246 3.67 -12.32 -10.81
C ALA A 246 3.16 -13.52 -11.64
N LEU A 247 2.40 -13.21 -12.68
CA LEU A 247 1.84 -14.16 -13.61
C LEU A 247 2.05 -13.68 -15.05
N GLN A 248 2.62 -14.54 -15.88
CA GLN A 248 2.70 -14.30 -17.32
C GLN A 248 1.85 -15.35 -18.04
N VAL A 249 0.87 -14.92 -18.84
CA VAL A 249 -0.07 -15.80 -19.55
C VAL A 249 -0.30 -15.33 -20.99
N PRO A 250 -0.67 -16.23 -21.91
CA PRO A 250 -1.03 -15.86 -23.27
C PRO A 250 -2.21 -14.88 -23.33
N LYS A 251 -2.15 -13.89 -24.20
CA LYS A 251 -3.24 -12.92 -24.42
C LYS A 251 -4.61 -13.59 -24.64
N LYS A 252 -4.63 -14.72 -25.33
CA LYS A 252 -5.85 -15.48 -25.59
C LYS A 252 -6.54 -16.01 -24.33
N ASP A 253 -5.80 -16.24 -23.26
CA ASP A 253 -6.34 -16.77 -22.02
C ASP A 253 -7.02 -15.68 -21.17
N LEU A 254 -6.82 -14.41 -21.53
CA LEU A 254 -7.42 -13.23 -20.89
C LEU A 254 -8.52 -12.58 -21.73
N ALA A 255 -8.45 -12.74 -23.05
CA ALA A 255 -9.34 -12.07 -23.97
C ALA A 255 -10.74 -12.69 -23.98
N LEU A 256 -11.78 -11.87 -24.09
CA LEU A 256 -13.16 -12.32 -24.29
C LEU A 256 -13.23 -13.34 -25.43
N LYS A 257 -13.86 -14.49 -25.17
CA LYS A 257 -13.98 -15.64 -26.11
C LYS A 257 -12.63 -16.21 -26.59
N GLY A 258 -11.53 -15.89 -25.91
CA GLY A 258 -10.20 -16.37 -26.28
C GLY A 258 -9.62 -15.75 -27.55
N ASP A 259 -10.18 -14.65 -28.05
CA ASP A 259 -9.75 -13.98 -29.30
C ASP A 259 -9.24 -12.55 -29.00
N PRO A 260 -7.93 -12.37 -28.75
CA PRO A 260 -7.35 -11.07 -28.44
C PRO A 260 -7.28 -10.12 -29.65
N THR A 261 -7.47 -10.63 -30.87
CA THR A 261 -7.52 -9.79 -32.08
C THR A 261 -8.85 -9.05 -32.18
N ARG A 262 -9.94 -9.74 -31.84
CA ARG A 262 -11.29 -9.17 -31.85
C ARG A 262 -11.62 -8.45 -30.56
N ASN A 263 -11.06 -8.92 -29.45
CA ASN A 263 -11.40 -8.48 -28.08
C ASN A 263 -10.11 -8.17 -27.31
N PRO A 264 -9.39 -7.09 -27.66
CA PRO A 264 -8.06 -6.83 -27.12
C PRO A 264 -8.05 -6.21 -25.73
N VAL A 265 -9.19 -5.73 -25.22
CA VAL A 265 -9.22 -4.95 -23.98
C VAL A 265 -9.74 -5.78 -22.83
N ILE A 266 -9.02 -5.72 -21.70
CA ILE A 266 -9.38 -6.34 -20.43
C ILE A 266 -9.34 -5.31 -19.31
N GLY A 267 -10.18 -5.51 -18.27
CA GLY A 267 -10.07 -4.89 -16.98
C GLY A 267 -9.30 -5.78 -16.01
N VAL A 268 -8.48 -5.20 -15.15
CA VAL A 268 -7.64 -5.91 -14.17
C VAL A 268 -7.71 -5.22 -12.82
N TRP A 269 -7.87 -6.00 -11.76
CA TRP A 269 -7.67 -5.51 -10.39
C TRP A 269 -7.17 -6.62 -9.50
N SER A 270 -6.58 -6.25 -8.37
CA SER A 270 -6.17 -7.18 -7.33
C SER A 270 -6.99 -7.01 -6.06
N THR A 271 -7.14 -8.08 -5.30
CA THR A 271 -7.85 -8.07 -4.03
C THR A 271 -7.17 -9.01 -3.03
N THR A 272 -7.40 -8.72 -1.74
CA THR A 272 -7.11 -9.68 -0.68
C THR A 272 -8.41 -10.04 0.02
N ASP A 273 -8.63 -11.35 0.24
CA ASP A 273 -9.72 -11.81 1.08
C ASP A 273 -9.15 -12.40 2.38
N ARG A 274 -9.81 -12.11 3.51
CA ARG A 274 -9.54 -12.68 4.82
C ARG A 274 -10.67 -13.59 5.26
N LYS A 275 -10.32 -14.68 5.96
CA LYS A 275 -11.29 -15.58 6.56
C LYS A 275 -11.85 -14.98 7.83
N GLY A 276 -13.17 -14.88 7.93
CA GLY A 276 -13.85 -14.37 9.13
C GLY A 276 -13.68 -12.87 9.40
N ALA A 277 -13.08 -12.10 8.49
CA ALA A 277 -13.03 -10.64 8.58
C ALA A 277 -14.43 -10.07 8.35
N VAL A 278 -14.98 -9.39 9.37
CA VAL A 278 -16.19 -8.58 9.22
C VAL A 278 -15.73 -7.15 8.97
N VAL A 279 -15.90 -6.64 7.76
CA VAL A 279 -15.76 -5.21 7.51
C VAL A 279 -16.91 -4.51 8.24
N ALA A 280 -16.59 -3.74 9.28
CA ALA A 280 -17.60 -2.97 10.00
C ALA A 280 -18.25 -1.99 9.00
N ASP A 281 -19.55 -2.14 8.75
CA ASP A 281 -20.30 -1.21 7.91
C ASP A 281 -20.26 0.18 8.57
N SER A 282 -19.41 1.06 8.06
CA SER A 282 -19.27 2.43 8.54
C SER A 282 -20.55 3.28 8.38
N ARG A 283 -21.59 2.71 7.75
CA ARG A 283 -22.89 3.35 7.58
C ARG A 283 -23.78 3.34 8.81
N THR A 284 -23.45 2.56 9.86
CA THR A 284 -24.33 2.40 11.04
C THR A 284 -23.95 3.23 12.27
N ASN A 285 -22.81 3.93 12.30
CA ASN A 285 -22.36 4.70 13.47
C ASN A 285 -22.55 6.23 13.38
N GLY A 286 -23.36 6.71 12.46
CA GLY A 286 -23.80 8.11 12.41
C GLY A 286 -25.18 8.31 13.04
N GLY A 287 -25.35 7.94 14.30
CA GLY A 287 -26.56 8.24 15.05
C GLY A 287 -26.63 9.73 15.42
N ASP A 288 -27.08 10.55 14.51
CA ASP A 288 -27.52 11.92 14.82
C ASP A 288 -28.90 11.83 15.52
N LYS A 289 -28.90 12.01 16.83
CA LYS A 289 -30.13 12.22 17.61
C LYS A 289 -30.50 13.68 17.54
N GLY A 290 -31.37 14.02 16.64
CA GLY A 290 -32.02 15.34 16.71
C GLY A 290 -32.74 15.75 15.44
N GLY A 291 -34.08 15.68 15.43
CA GLY A 291 -34.90 16.39 14.48
C GLY A 291 -36.02 15.56 13.82
N GLU A 292 -37.20 15.62 14.40
CA GLU A 292 -38.46 15.15 13.79
C GLU A 292 -38.74 15.89 12.47
N GLY A 293 -38.85 15.12 11.37
CA GLY A 293 -39.32 15.62 10.08
C GLY A 293 -39.92 14.48 9.27
N LYS A 294 -41.24 14.49 9.12
CA LYS A 294 -42.05 13.53 8.37
C LYS A 294 -41.69 13.52 6.88
N GLY A 295 -41.63 12.35 6.27
CA GLY A 295 -42.10 12.10 4.92
C GLY A 295 -41.09 11.58 3.91
N GLY A 296 -41.30 10.37 3.40
CA GLY A 296 -40.77 9.86 2.14
C GLY A 296 -39.99 8.57 2.29
N GLU A 297 -40.68 7.42 2.18
CA GLU A 297 -40.03 6.10 2.05
C GLU A 297 -39.24 6.02 0.74
N ALA A 298 -37.93 6.20 0.81
CA ALA A 298 -37.02 5.68 -0.19
C ALA A 298 -36.79 4.20 0.15
N LYS A 299 -37.30 3.30 -0.67
CA LYS A 299 -37.00 1.88 -0.61
C LYS A 299 -35.49 1.71 -0.83
N GLY A 300 -34.77 1.52 0.27
CA GLY A 300 -33.35 1.17 0.26
C GLY A 300 -33.19 -0.18 -0.44
N HIS A 301 -32.35 -0.23 -1.45
CA HIS A 301 -31.78 -1.49 -1.92
C HIS A 301 -30.95 -2.05 -0.77
N GLU A 302 -31.40 -3.15 -0.17
CA GLU A 302 -30.56 -3.94 0.72
C GLU A 302 -29.39 -4.47 -0.13
N PRO A 303 -28.11 -4.28 0.31
CA PRO A 303 -27.00 -4.95 -0.33
C PRO A 303 -27.26 -6.46 -0.23
N ALA A 304 -26.93 -7.17 -1.30
CA ALA A 304 -27.07 -8.61 -1.35
C ALA A 304 -26.42 -9.20 -0.09
N LYS A 305 -27.23 -9.84 0.75
CA LYS A 305 -26.73 -10.59 1.91
C LYS A 305 -25.89 -11.72 1.34
N ASP A 306 -24.56 -11.55 1.41
CA ASP A 306 -23.67 -12.67 1.27
C ASP A 306 -24.06 -13.70 2.33
N LYS A 307 -24.44 -14.90 1.89
CA LYS A 307 -24.84 -16.00 2.77
C LYS A 307 -23.61 -16.67 3.37
N GLY A 308 -22.53 -15.92 3.60
CA GLY A 308 -21.36 -16.33 4.34
C GLY A 308 -21.74 -16.50 5.81
N GLY A 309 -21.96 -17.73 6.24
CA GLY A 309 -22.03 -18.06 7.66
C GLY A 309 -20.71 -17.66 8.36
N GLU A 310 -20.73 -17.56 9.69
CA GLU A 310 -19.55 -17.31 10.52
C GLU A 310 -18.36 -18.15 10.03
N GLY A 311 -17.32 -17.48 9.43
CA GLY A 311 -16.14 -18.12 8.85
C GLY A 311 -15.99 -18.05 7.33
N GLY A 312 -16.82 -17.28 6.60
CA GLY A 312 -16.66 -17.01 5.16
C GLY A 312 -15.42 -16.17 4.83
N TRP A 313 -15.05 -16.11 3.53
CA TRP A 313 -14.02 -15.21 3.00
C TRP A 313 -14.64 -13.86 2.69
N HIS A 314 -13.96 -12.77 3.08
CA HIS A 314 -14.39 -11.40 2.85
C HIS A 314 -13.26 -10.57 2.24
N GLN A 315 -13.56 -9.80 1.19
CA GLN A 315 -12.62 -8.87 0.59
C GLN A 315 -12.30 -7.74 1.57
N VAL A 316 -11.01 -7.52 1.83
CA VAL A 316 -10.52 -6.50 2.78
C VAL A 316 -9.59 -5.47 2.13
N SER A 317 -9.10 -5.75 0.92
CA SER A 317 -8.28 -4.84 0.12
C SER A 317 -8.60 -4.99 -1.35
N ARG A 318 -8.54 -3.88 -2.09
CA ARG A 318 -8.80 -3.80 -3.53
C ARG A 318 -7.96 -2.71 -4.15
N LEU A 319 -7.39 -3.01 -5.31
CA LEU A 319 -6.66 -2.05 -6.13
C LEU A 319 -6.89 -2.32 -7.63
N GLY A 320 -7.37 -1.32 -8.35
CA GLY A 320 -7.47 -1.28 -9.81
C GLY A 320 -6.51 -0.24 -10.38
N ASN A 321 -7.01 0.96 -10.71
CA ASN A 321 -6.13 2.08 -11.06
C ASN A 321 -5.31 2.53 -9.86
N PRO A 322 -4.04 2.91 -10.05
CA PRO A 322 -3.23 3.45 -8.97
C PRO A 322 -3.86 4.73 -8.39
N LEU A 323 -3.67 4.95 -7.10
CA LEU A 323 -3.98 6.18 -6.37
C LEU A 323 -5.47 6.56 -6.26
N VAL A 324 -6.40 5.77 -6.79
CA VAL A 324 -7.84 6.11 -6.71
C VAL A 324 -8.33 6.14 -5.26
N ASN A 325 -8.02 5.10 -4.47
CA ASN A 325 -8.42 5.07 -3.07
C ASN A 325 -7.69 6.13 -2.23
N GLU A 326 -6.52 6.60 -2.67
CA GLU A 326 -5.69 7.59 -1.98
C GLU A 326 -6.16 9.02 -2.19
N VAL A 327 -6.38 9.43 -3.45
CA VAL A 327 -6.57 10.85 -3.80
C VAL A 327 -7.96 11.19 -4.35
N VAL A 328 -8.76 10.18 -4.75
CA VAL A 328 -10.12 10.38 -5.26
C VAL A 328 -11.16 10.02 -4.22
N VAL A 329 -11.02 8.86 -3.56
CA VAL A 329 -11.97 8.37 -2.56
C VAL A 329 -11.82 9.16 -1.25
N PRO A 330 -12.87 9.83 -0.74
CA PRO A 330 -12.81 10.52 0.54
C PRO A 330 -12.53 9.57 1.71
N LEU A 331 -11.81 10.04 2.73
CA LEU A 331 -11.38 9.27 3.91
C LEU A 331 -12.49 8.39 4.51
N LYS A 332 -13.71 8.91 4.60
CA LYS A 332 -14.88 8.20 5.13
C LYS A 332 -15.20 6.90 4.37
N TYR A 333 -14.87 6.82 3.10
CA TYR A 333 -15.28 5.73 2.21
C TYR A 333 -14.16 4.77 1.83
N LYS A 334 -12.92 5.00 2.28
CA LYS A 334 -11.74 4.23 1.89
C LYS A 334 -11.84 2.74 2.25
N ASP A 335 -12.23 2.42 3.49
CA ASP A 335 -12.43 1.02 3.92
C ASP A 335 -13.59 0.36 3.16
N ALA A 336 -14.67 1.11 2.91
CA ALA A 336 -15.81 0.61 2.14
C ALA A 336 -15.44 0.35 0.67
N PHE A 337 -14.57 1.18 0.08
CA PHE A 337 -14.02 0.96 -1.26
C PHE A 337 -13.24 -0.35 -1.34
N ASN A 338 -12.38 -0.64 -0.34
CA ASN A 338 -11.63 -1.89 -0.27
C ASN A 338 -12.52 -3.14 -0.21
N ALA A 339 -13.72 -3.01 0.34
CA ALA A 339 -14.70 -4.11 0.45
C ALA A 339 -15.68 -4.19 -0.74
N LEU A 340 -15.71 -3.17 -1.62
CA LEU A 340 -16.68 -3.06 -2.71
C LEU A 340 -16.19 -3.83 -3.96
N ALA A 341 -17.11 -4.49 -4.66
CA ALA A 341 -16.81 -5.05 -5.99
C ALA A 341 -16.88 -3.96 -7.06
N PRO A 342 -16.03 -4.01 -8.13
CA PRO A 342 -16.05 -3.03 -9.22
C PRO A 342 -17.44 -2.85 -9.87
N ALA A 343 -18.18 -3.93 -10.04
CA ALA A 343 -19.54 -3.89 -10.59
C ALA A 343 -20.50 -2.98 -9.82
N ASP A 344 -20.24 -2.69 -8.56
CA ASP A 344 -21.07 -1.86 -7.69
C ASP A 344 -20.60 -0.40 -7.60
N ASP A 345 -19.43 -0.04 -8.14
CA ASP A 345 -18.83 1.30 -8.03
C ASP A 345 -19.77 2.41 -8.50
N HIS A 346 -20.43 2.19 -9.63
CA HIS A 346 -21.35 3.15 -10.23
C HIS A 346 -22.56 3.48 -9.33
N THR A 347 -22.85 2.63 -8.35
CA THR A 347 -23.97 2.81 -7.40
C THR A 347 -23.61 3.72 -6.23
N VAL A 348 -22.30 3.91 -5.96
CA VAL A 348 -21.80 4.71 -4.84
C VAL A 348 -21.65 6.17 -5.25
N THR A 349 -22.79 6.84 -5.47
CA THR A 349 -22.86 8.23 -5.92
C THR A 349 -21.89 9.19 -5.21
N PRO A 350 -21.70 9.16 -3.87
CA PRO A 350 -20.77 10.09 -3.22
C PRO A 350 -19.32 9.94 -3.65
N VAL A 351 -18.89 8.75 -4.12
CA VAL A 351 -17.54 8.51 -4.63
C VAL A 351 -17.47 8.88 -6.11
N VAL A 352 -18.46 8.48 -6.91
CA VAL A 352 -18.56 8.86 -8.34
C VAL A 352 -18.58 10.38 -8.51
N ASP A 353 -19.27 11.11 -7.61
CA ASP A 353 -19.27 12.57 -7.60
C ASP A 353 -17.86 13.14 -7.36
N LYS A 354 -16.98 12.42 -6.65
CA LYS A 354 -15.58 12.85 -6.46
C LYS A 354 -14.70 12.55 -7.67
N VAL A 355 -15.03 11.59 -8.49
CA VAL A 355 -14.40 11.46 -9.82
C VAL A 355 -14.77 12.66 -10.70
N LYS A 356 -16.03 13.08 -10.70
CA LYS A 356 -16.53 14.20 -11.50
C LYS A 356 -16.15 15.59 -10.96
N ASP A 357 -15.89 15.68 -9.66
CA ASP A 357 -15.54 16.91 -8.95
C ASP A 357 -14.44 16.63 -7.91
N PRO A 358 -13.19 16.35 -8.35
CA PRO A 358 -12.13 15.88 -7.48
C PRO A 358 -11.71 16.92 -6.44
N ILE A 359 -11.21 16.42 -5.31
CA ILE A 359 -10.79 17.24 -4.16
C ILE A 359 -9.43 17.89 -4.44
N VAL A 360 -8.50 17.14 -5.02
CA VAL A 360 -7.10 17.56 -5.21
C VAL A 360 -6.96 18.88 -5.96
N PRO A 361 -7.61 19.12 -7.11
CA PRO A 361 -7.47 20.40 -7.81
C PRO A 361 -7.91 21.61 -6.99
N LYS A 362 -8.94 21.45 -6.15
CA LYS A 362 -9.41 22.54 -5.27
C LYS A 362 -8.40 22.88 -4.18
N LEU A 363 -7.72 21.87 -3.64
CA LEU A 363 -6.63 22.04 -2.68
C LEU A 363 -5.42 22.70 -3.35
N VAL A 364 -5.02 22.21 -4.51
CA VAL A 364 -3.92 22.78 -5.31
C VAL A 364 -4.21 24.24 -5.64
N GLN A 365 -5.41 24.58 -6.05
CA GLN A 365 -5.80 25.96 -6.26
C GLN A 365 -5.69 26.82 -5.00
N SER A 366 -6.18 26.30 -3.85
CA SER A 366 -6.18 27.07 -2.60
C SER A 366 -4.77 27.27 -2.02
N ILE A 367 -3.86 26.32 -2.21
CA ILE A 367 -2.52 26.32 -1.62
C ILE A 367 -1.51 26.98 -2.56
N TYR A 368 -1.55 26.63 -3.86
CA TYR A 368 -0.55 27.03 -4.83
C TYR A 368 -1.03 28.07 -5.85
N GLY A 369 -2.34 28.37 -5.87
CA GLY A 369 -2.92 29.33 -6.81
C GLY A 369 -3.01 28.80 -8.25
N ILE A 370 -2.82 27.52 -8.49
CA ILE A 370 -3.00 26.88 -9.80
C ILE A 370 -4.50 26.69 -10.01
N PRO A 371 -5.11 27.24 -11.07
CA PRO A 371 -6.56 27.18 -11.25
C PRO A 371 -7.06 25.73 -11.44
N ALA A 372 -8.03 25.33 -10.64
CA ALA A 372 -8.68 24.03 -10.79
C ALA A 372 -9.42 23.94 -12.15
N PRO A 373 -9.39 22.78 -12.80
CA PRO A 373 -10.12 22.53 -14.04
C PRO A 373 -11.63 22.65 -13.88
N ALA A 374 -12.32 22.91 -14.99
CA ALA A 374 -13.79 22.95 -15.01
C ALA A 374 -14.39 21.57 -14.70
N THR A 375 -15.49 21.56 -13.96
CA THR A 375 -16.28 20.36 -13.65
C THR A 375 -17.63 20.39 -14.40
N PRO A 376 -18.29 19.22 -14.68
CA PRO A 376 -17.87 17.87 -14.26
C PRO A 376 -16.72 17.32 -15.09
N ARG A 377 -15.83 16.56 -14.44
CA ARG A 377 -14.64 15.91 -15.00
C ARG A 377 -15.00 14.55 -15.64
N ASN A 378 -15.68 14.62 -16.79
CA ASN A 378 -16.05 13.40 -17.52
C ASN A 378 -14.83 12.71 -18.18
N ASP A 379 -13.73 13.39 -18.37
CA ASP A 379 -12.44 12.84 -18.75
C ASP A 379 -11.88 11.87 -17.69
N LEU A 380 -12.02 12.20 -16.40
CA LEU A 380 -11.64 11.30 -15.31
C LEU A 380 -12.58 10.09 -15.19
N VAL A 381 -13.86 10.24 -15.56
CA VAL A 381 -14.78 9.10 -15.67
C VAL A 381 -14.28 8.12 -16.74
N GLU A 382 -13.74 8.62 -17.87
CA GLU A 382 -13.13 7.76 -18.90
C GLU A 382 -11.87 7.08 -18.38
N ILE A 383 -11.00 7.78 -17.65
CA ILE A 383 -9.77 7.19 -17.13
C ILE A 383 -10.06 6.12 -16.08
N PHE A 384 -10.90 6.44 -15.08
CA PHE A 384 -11.05 5.59 -13.89
C PHE A 384 -12.19 4.57 -13.99
N LEU A 385 -13.27 4.84 -14.76
CA LEU A 385 -14.48 4.03 -14.68
C LEU A 385 -14.89 3.34 -15.99
N THR A 386 -14.68 3.95 -17.17
CA THR A 386 -15.20 3.39 -18.42
C THR A 386 -14.13 2.95 -19.41
N GLY A 387 -12.89 3.32 -19.16
CA GLY A 387 -11.87 3.28 -20.18
C GLY A 387 -12.09 4.34 -21.27
N ILE A 388 -11.02 4.67 -21.98
CA ILE A 388 -11.01 5.71 -23.02
C ILE A 388 -11.46 5.11 -24.35
N SER A 389 -12.60 5.60 -24.85
CA SER A 389 -13.13 5.26 -26.17
C SER A 389 -14.06 6.37 -26.65
N LYS A 390 -14.08 6.63 -27.96
CA LYS A 390 -15.10 7.51 -28.57
C LYS A 390 -16.53 7.07 -28.26
N ASN A 391 -16.71 5.79 -27.94
CA ASN A 391 -18.00 5.22 -27.57
C ASN A 391 -18.32 5.35 -26.05
N SER A 392 -17.40 5.81 -25.22
CA SER A 392 -17.61 5.98 -23.77
C SER A 392 -18.55 7.14 -23.43
N GLY A 393 -18.78 8.04 -24.40
CA GLY A 393 -19.61 9.23 -24.20
C GLY A 393 -18.92 10.37 -23.45
N GLY A 394 -17.61 10.24 -23.17
CA GLY A 394 -16.77 11.27 -22.55
C GLY A 394 -16.13 12.23 -23.56
N PRO A 395 -15.37 13.22 -23.09
CA PRO A 395 -14.76 14.25 -23.92
C PRO A 395 -13.51 13.79 -24.68
N ILE A 396 -12.86 12.68 -24.29
CA ILE A 396 -11.62 12.22 -24.91
C ILE A 396 -11.96 11.54 -26.25
N GLN A 397 -11.55 12.16 -27.35
CA GLN A 397 -11.86 11.69 -28.70
C GLN A 397 -10.78 10.71 -29.22
N ALA A 398 -10.54 9.65 -28.44
CA ALA A 398 -9.57 8.59 -28.75
C ALA A 398 -10.17 7.21 -28.47
N ASP A 399 -9.63 6.20 -29.12
CA ASP A 399 -9.90 4.79 -28.81
C ASP A 399 -8.61 4.20 -28.24
N LEU A 400 -8.62 3.85 -26.94
CA LEU A 400 -7.42 3.37 -26.24
C LEU A 400 -7.67 2.06 -25.50
N ASN A 401 -8.43 2.08 -24.39
CA ASN A 401 -8.48 0.96 -23.45
C ASN A 401 -9.85 0.67 -22.83
N SER A 402 -10.94 1.10 -23.46
CA SER A 402 -12.28 0.70 -23.01
C SER A 402 -12.67 -0.67 -23.57
N GLN A 403 -13.29 -1.55 -22.75
CA GLN A 403 -13.86 -2.82 -23.23
C GLN A 403 -14.96 -2.59 -24.28
N LEU A 404 -15.53 -1.38 -24.42
CA LEU A 404 -16.43 -1.01 -25.52
C LEU A 404 -15.78 -1.13 -26.91
N LEU A 405 -14.45 -1.27 -26.99
CA LEU A 405 -13.69 -1.54 -28.21
C LEU A 405 -13.67 -3.01 -28.58
N ASN A 406 -14.02 -3.92 -27.67
CA ASN A 406 -14.11 -5.34 -27.95
C ASN A 406 -15.28 -5.60 -28.92
N ALA A 407 -15.01 -6.36 -29.97
CA ALA A 407 -16.00 -6.62 -31.03
C ALA A 407 -17.20 -7.43 -30.55
N ASP A 408 -17.00 -8.26 -29.53
CA ASP A 408 -17.99 -9.19 -29.00
C ASP A 408 -18.60 -8.75 -27.66
N VAL A 409 -18.27 -7.53 -27.18
CA VAL A 409 -18.81 -6.99 -25.94
C VAL A 409 -20.32 -6.80 -26.00
N ASN A 410 -21.01 -7.17 -24.93
CA ASN A 410 -22.41 -6.81 -24.76
C ASN A 410 -22.53 -5.38 -24.21
N LYS A 411 -22.69 -4.40 -25.10
CA LYS A 411 -22.77 -2.99 -24.71
C LYS A 411 -23.90 -2.66 -23.73
N ALA A 412 -24.95 -3.49 -23.66
CA ALA A 412 -26.07 -3.29 -22.73
C ALA A 412 -25.72 -3.75 -21.30
N ALA A 413 -24.73 -4.65 -21.16
CA ALA A 413 -24.23 -5.11 -19.87
C ALA A 413 -23.02 -4.29 -19.38
N PHE A 414 -22.42 -3.46 -20.25
CA PHE A 414 -21.26 -2.65 -19.89
C PHE A 414 -21.54 -1.78 -18.66
N THR A 415 -20.68 -1.90 -17.65
CA THR A 415 -20.84 -1.25 -16.36
C THR A 415 -19.62 -0.38 -16.06
N PRO A 416 -19.80 0.93 -15.77
CA PRO A 416 -18.70 1.75 -15.27
C PRO A 416 -18.16 1.19 -13.96
N ALA A 417 -16.90 0.79 -13.96
CA ALA A 417 -16.23 0.11 -12.86
C ALA A 417 -14.78 0.59 -12.74
N GLU A 418 -14.28 0.73 -11.54
CA GLU A 418 -12.90 1.10 -11.31
C GLU A 418 -11.99 -0.13 -11.48
N GLU A 419 -11.24 -0.14 -12.57
CA GLU A 419 -10.35 -1.21 -13.02
C GLU A 419 -9.18 -0.64 -13.80
N LEU A 420 -8.01 -1.26 -13.67
CA LEU A 420 -6.86 -0.99 -14.54
C LEU A 420 -7.10 -1.65 -15.90
N ARG A 421 -7.36 -0.86 -16.94
CA ARG A 421 -7.69 -1.38 -18.26
C ARG A 421 -6.47 -1.48 -19.16
N LEU A 422 -6.29 -2.64 -19.79
CA LEU A 422 -5.19 -2.93 -20.71
C LEU A 422 -5.74 -3.30 -22.10
N ASN A 423 -5.34 -2.53 -23.12
CA ASN A 423 -5.49 -2.90 -24.52
C ASN A 423 -4.25 -3.68 -24.98
N MET A 424 -4.39 -4.99 -25.07
CA MET A 424 -3.33 -5.92 -25.46
C MET A 424 -2.91 -5.81 -26.93
N ALA A 425 -3.68 -5.10 -27.78
CA ALA A 425 -3.34 -4.89 -29.19
C ALA A 425 -2.33 -3.76 -29.39
N VAL A 426 -2.14 -2.88 -28.41
CA VAL A 426 -1.12 -1.82 -28.49
C VAL A 426 0.26 -2.48 -28.51
N PRO A 427 1.10 -2.22 -29.54
CA PRO A 427 2.42 -2.83 -29.63
C PRO A 427 3.36 -2.41 -28.50
N VAL A 428 4.31 -3.29 -28.18
CA VAL A 428 5.37 -2.97 -27.21
C VAL A 428 6.19 -1.77 -27.70
N THR A 429 6.37 -0.78 -26.83
CA THR A 429 7.17 0.41 -27.11
C THR A 429 8.64 0.12 -26.81
N GLU A 430 9.53 0.36 -27.79
CA GLU A 430 10.97 0.13 -27.62
C GLU A 430 11.63 1.11 -26.62
N GLN A 431 11.11 2.33 -26.55
CA GLN A 431 11.58 3.39 -25.63
C GLN A 431 10.41 3.89 -24.80
N PRO A 432 10.09 3.22 -23.69
CA PRO A 432 8.98 3.59 -22.81
C PRO A 432 9.15 5.02 -22.26
N ASN A 433 8.05 5.79 -22.33
CA ASN A 433 7.99 7.11 -21.70
C ASN A 433 7.36 6.97 -20.31
N ARG A 434 8.01 7.52 -19.26
CA ARG A 434 7.51 7.46 -17.89
C ARG A 434 6.12 8.08 -17.72
N LEU A 435 5.79 9.11 -18.49
CA LEU A 435 4.49 9.76 -18.45
C LEU A 435 3.41 9.04 -19.28
N GLY A 436 3.69 7.81 -19.74
CA GLY A 436 2.73 7.00 -20.46
C GLY A 436 2.04 7.74 -21.59
N VAL A 437 0.72 7.68 -21.67
CA VAL A 437 -0.09 8.30 -22.72
C VAL A 437 0.10 9.82 -22.76
N LEU A 438 0.28 10.50 -21.63
CA LEU A 438 0.57 11.94 -21.61
C LEU A 438 1.92 12.27 -22.26
N GLY A 439 2.87 11.34 -22.21
CA GLY A 439 4.16 11.43 -22.89
C GLY A 439 4.15 10.94 -24.33
N GLY A 440 2.98 10.56 -24.87
CA GLY A 440 2.81 10.06 -26.24
C GLY A 440 3.05 8.55 -26.40
N ASP A 441 3.22 7.81 -25.30
CA ASP A 441 3.44 6.36 -25.28
C ASP A 441 2.12 5.64 -24.95
N LEU A 442 1.44 5.13 -25.98
CA LEU A 442 0.13 4.49 -25.84
C LEU A 442 0.16 3.17 -25.08
N GLN A 443 1.34 2.59 -24.80
CA GLN A 443 1.47 1.37 -24.01
C GLN A 443 1.59 1.65 -22.49
N GLY A 444 1.84 2.90 -22.11
CA GLY A 444 1.92 3.31 -20.71
C GLY A 444 0.57 3.68 -20.11
N TYR A 445 0.54 3.90 -18.80
CA TYR A 445 -0.66 4.27 -18.07
C TYR A 445 -1.38 5.48 -18.71
N PRO A 446 -2.73 5.45 -18.81
CA PRO A 446 -3.69 4.51 -18.26
C PRO A 446 -3.98 3.25 -19.10
N ASN A 447 -3.21 2.95 -20.15
CA ASN A 447 -3.33 1.70 -20.89
C ASN A 447 -2.53 0.58 -20.21
N GLY A 448 -3.10 -0.05 -19.20
CA GLY A 448 -2.40 -0.85 -18.25
C GLY A 448 -1.44 0.00 -17.39
N ARG A 449 -0.51 -0.64 -16.70
CA ARG A 449 0.54 0.00 -15.90
C ARG A 449 1.80 -0.84 -15.98
N ARG A 450 2.90 -0.24 -16.41
CA ARG A 450 4.24 -0.85 -16.37
C ARG A 450 4.95 -0.46 -15.09
N LEU A 451 5.99 -1.17 -14.72
CA LEU A 451 6.78 -0.94 -13.50
C LEU A 451 7.51 0.43 -13.50
N ASN A 452 7.72 1.04 -14.66
CA ASN A 452 8.38 2.34 -14.83
C ASN A 452 7.41 3.48 -15.16
N ASP A 453 6.10 3.24 -15.18
CA ASP A 453 5.13 4.31 -15.38
C ASP A 453 5.04 5.17 -14.11
N ASP A 454 5.26 6.45 -14.28
CA ASP A 454 5.23 7.45 -13.21
C ASP A 454 3.79 7.89 -12.96
N VAL A 455 3.07 7.01 -12.25
CA VAL A 455 1.63 7.19 -12.06
C VAL A 455 1.29 8.37 -11.16
N VAL A 456 2.21 8.80 -10.30
CA VAL A 456 2.00 9.98 -9.45
C VAL A 456 1.96 11.24 -10.30
N ASP A 457 2.96 11.42 -11.17
CA ASP A 457 3.00 12.55 -12.09
C ASP A 457 1.85 12.53 -13.09
N ILE A 458 1.52 11.33 -13.62
CA ILE A 458 0.42 11.17 -14.58
C ILE A 458 -0.91 11.54 -13.92
N GLU A 459 -1.19 11.02 -12.72
CA GLU A 459 -2.44 11.29 -12.00
C GLU A 459 -2.56 12.76 -11.58
N LEU A 460 -1.47 13.35 -11.07
CA LEU A 460 -1.45 14.77 -10.75
C LEU A 460 -1.79 15.63 -11.97
N GLN A 461 -1.18 15.33 -13.11
CA GLN A 461 -1.45 16.01 -14.38
C GLN A 461 -2.89 15.78 -14.86
N ALA A 462 -3.40 14.54 -14.78
CA ALA A 462 -4.77 14.20 -15.18
C ALA A 462 -5.78 14.94 -14.30
N LEU A 463 -5.63 14.89 -12.97
CA LEU A 463 -6.49 15.61 -12.02
C LEU A 463 -6.50 17.12 -12.29
N GLU A 464 -5.35 17.72 -12.62
CA GLU A 464 -5.21 19.14 -12.90
C GLU A 464 -5.57 19.54 -14.34
N GLY A 465 -6.18 18.64 -15.13
CA GLY A 465 -6.82 18.96 -16.41
C GLY A 465 -6.03 18.61 -17.66
N ALA A 466 -4.90 17.92 -17.54
CA ALA A 466 -4.16 17.45 -18.72
C ALA A 466 -5.01 16.54 -19.60
N ALA A 467 -5.86 15.70 -18.99
CA ALA A 467 -6.78 14.83 -19.73
C ALA A 467 -7.88 15.60 -20.47
N GLN A 468 -8.36 16.75 -19.94
CA GLN A 468 -9.33 17.61 -20.64
C GLN A 468 -8.73 18.32 -21.85
N THR A 469 -7.46 18.74 -21.74
CA THR A 469 -6.81 19.61 -22.72
C THR A 469 -5.91 18.88 -23.71
N GLY A 470 -5.54 17.63 -23.40
CA GLY A 470 -4.50 16.88 -24.10
C GLY A 470 -3.10 17.49 -23.95
N LYS A 471 -2.87 18.31 -22.91
CA LYS A 471 -1.61 19.04 -22.69
C LYS A 471 -1.22 18.99 -21.21
N ILE A 472 0.06 18.80 -20.97
CA ILE A 472 0.66 18.90 -19.64
C ILE A 472 0.37 20.29 -19.04
N VAL A 473 0.04 20.34 -17.75
CA VAL A 473 -0.08 21.55 -16.95
C VAL A 473 1.34 22.03 -16.59
N PRO A 474 1.84 23.14 -17.16
CA PRO A 474 3.26 23.48 -17.05
C PRO A 474 3.72 23.77 -15.62
N ALA A 475 2.82 24.28 -14.77
CA ALA A 475 3.12 24.59 -13.36
C ALA A 475 3.42 23.33 -12.53
N LEU A 476 2.99 22.15 -13.00
CA LEU A 476 3.16 20.84 -12.35
C LEU A 476 4.04 19.90 -13.16
N ALA A 477 4.81 20.41 -14.13
CA ALA A 477 5.63 19.58 -15.01
C ALA A 477 6.80 18.88 -14.28
N ALA A 478 7.17 19.35 -13.10
CA ALA A 478 8.20 18.72 -12.27
C ALA A 478 7.64 17.55 -11.44
N GLY A 479 6.30 17.39 -11.39
CA GLY A 479 5.65 16.36 -10.60
C GLY A 479 6.07 16.38 -9.12
N ASP A 480 6.29 15.20 -8.56
CA ASP A 480 6.83 15.02 -7.22
C ASP A 480 8.38 15.01 -7.18
N GLY A 481 9.02 15.13 -8.35
CA GLY A 481 10.49 15.13 -8.50
C GLY A 481 11.13 13.75 -8.35
N VAL A 482 10.36 12.66 -8.43
CA VAL A 482 10.84 11.27 -8.40
C VAL A 482 10.43 10.57 -9.70
N ASP A 483 11.34 10.45 -10.64
CA ASP A 483 11.04 10.04 -12.03
C ASP A 483 11.27 8.55 -12.33
N SER A 484 11.70 7.76 -11.36
CA SER A 484 12.01 6.34 -11.59
C SER A 484 12.06 5.51 -10.31
N PRO A 485 11.82 4.19 -10.39
CA PRO A 485 11.94 3.30 -9.23
C PRO A 485 13.37 3.27 -8.70
N TYR A 486 13.50 2.99 -7.40
CA TYR A 486 14.80 2.91 -6.71
C TYR A 486 15.72 1.86 -7.35
N ARG A 487 15.17 0.71 -7.75
CA ARG A 487 15.85 -0.30 -8.55
C ARG A 487 15.12 -0.49 -9.87
N GLN A 488 15.88 -0.42 -10.95
CA GLN A 488 15.31 -0.62 -12.27
C GLN A 488 14.77 -2.04 -12.45
N PRO A 489 13.58 -2.20 -13.05
CA PRO A 489 13.02 -3.51 -13.41
C PRO A 489 13.94 -4.32 -14.31
N GLY A 490 13.82 -5.64 -14.22
CA GLY A 490 14.53 -6.57 -15.10
C GLY A 490 13.93 -6.62 -16.51
N ALA A 491 14.72 -7.11 -17.47
CA ALA A 491 14.30 -7.27 -18.87
C ALA A 491 13.45 -8.53 -19.12
N THR A 492 13.39 -9.44 -18.16
CA THR A 492 12.69 -10.74 -18.28
C THR A 492 11.85 -10.99 -17.05
N PHE A 493 10.82 -11.87 -17.20
CA PHE A 493 9.95 -12.26 -16.11
C PHE A 493 10.74 -12.72 -14.85
N PRO A 494 10.33 -12.31 -13.64
CA PRO A 494 9.10 -11.59 -13.26
C PRO A 494 9.20 -10.07 -13.38
N TYR A 495 10.19 -9.52 -14.02
CA TYR A 495 10.52 -8.11 -14.29
C TYR A 495 10.81 -7.28 -13.03
N VAL A 496 10.18 -7.53 -11.89
CA VAL A 496 10.46 -6.80 -10.64
C VAL A 496 11.93 -6.94 -10.24
N ALA A 497 12.50 -5.91 -9.65
CA ALA A 497 13.91 -5.91 -9.24
C ALA A 497 14.17 -6.84 -8.05
N LEU A 498 15.43 -7.27 -7.89
CA LEU A 498 15.85 -8.05 -6.71
C LEU A 498 15.63 -7.24 -5.43
N PRO A 499 15.27 -7.91 -4.32
CA PRO A 499 15.06 -7.24 -3.04
C PRO A 499 16.31 -6.50 -2.53
N ASN A 500 16.06 -5.41 -1.81
CA ASN A 500 17.08 -4.67 -1.09
C ASN A 500 17.53 -5.43 0.15
N THR A 501 18.78 -5.20 0.57
CA THR A 501 19.38 -5.85 1.75
C THR A 501 19.99 -4.86 2.73
N ALA A 502 20.04 -3.59 2.37
CA ALA A 502 20.57 -2.51 3.21
C ALA A 502 19.44 -1.83 3.96
N ALA A 503 19.68 -1.44 5.22
CA ALA A 503 18.72 -0.69 6.00
C ALA A 503 18.35 0.62 5.30
N VAL A 504 17.06 0.97 5.29
CA VAL A 504 16.56 2.20 4.67
C VAL A 504 17.09 3.45 5.39
N ASN A 505 17.28 3.36 6.70
CA ASN A 505 17.77 4.47 7.54
C ASN A 505 19.31 4.59 7.59
N GLN A 506 20.05 4.02 6.65
CA GLN A 506 21.52 4.13 6.60
C GLN A 506 22.04 5.57 6.53
N ALA A 507 21.23 6.51 6.07
CA ALA A 507 21.64 7.92 5.96
C ALA A 507 22.05 8.53 7.31
N ASP A 508 21.51 8.03 8.43
CA ASP A 508 21.86 8.47 9.77
C ASP A 508 23.07 7.75 10.36
N SER A 509 23.59 6.76 9.66
CA SER A 509 24.80 6.01 10.06
C SER A 509 26.09 6.73 9.69
N VAL A 510 26.05 8.00 9.32
CA VAL A 510 27.24 8.87 9.22
C VAL A 510 27.72 9.23 10.63
N HIS A 511 27.96 8.23 11.45
CA HIS A 511 28.84 8.42 12.59
C HIS A 511 30.26 8.28 12.09
N PRO A 512 31.07 9.36 12.12
CA PRO A 512 32.49 9.24 11.82
C PRO A 512 33.11 8.26 12.84
N GLY A 513 33.28 7.01 12.44
CA GLY A 513 34.12 6.06 13.13
C GLY A 513 33.59 5.47 14.46
N GLY A 514 32.37 4.96 14.48
CA GLY A 514 31.94 4.19 15.64
C GLY A 514 30.54 3.62 15.48
N GLY A 515 30.44 2.44 14.87
CA GLY A 515 29.21 1.67 14.94
C GLY A 515 28.85 1.45 16.41
N ILE A 516 27.65 1.86 16.82
CA ILE A 516 27.06 1.33 18.07
C ILE A 516 26.78 -0.13 17.76
N GLY A 517 27.73 -1.00 18.12
CA GLY A 517 27.49 -2.43 18.14
C GLY A 517 26.41 -2.72 19.17
N ALA A 518 25.15 -2.73 18.77
CA ALA A 518 24.11 -3.45 19.48
C ALA A 518 24.36 -4.93 19.23
N GLY A 519 25.39 -5.45 19.85
CA GLY A 519 25.79 -6.85 19.74
C GLY A 519 26.61 -7.20 20.94
N PHE A 520 26.22 -8.22 21.63
CA PHE A 520 26.96 -8.89 22.68
C PHE A 520 28.44 -8.99 22.36
N GLY A 521 29.28 -8.32 23.18
CA GLY A 521 30.65 -8.67 23.48
C GLY A 521 31.56 -9.13 22.35
N GLY A 522 31.87 -8.29 21.37
CA GLY A 522 32.99 -8.46 20.48
C GLY A 522 34.17 -7.60 20.93
N LEU A 523 35.23 -8.18 21.47
CA LEU A 523 36.51 -7.53 21.73
C LEU A 523 37.09 -6.98 20.42
N ALA A 524 37.02 -5.65 20.23
CA ALA A 524 37.79 -5.01 19.15
C ALA A 524 39.27 -4.98 19.52
N VAL A 525 40.08 -5.71 18.79
CA VAL A 525 41.53 -5.62 18.83
C VAL A 525 42.00 -4.64 17.75
N GLY A 526 42.57 -3.53 18.18
CA GLY A 526 43.58 -2.79 17.43
C GLY A 526 43.17 -1.56 16.67
N GLY A 527 43.50 -0.37 17.20
CA GLY A 527 43.58 0.90 16.49
C GLY A 527 43.71 2.05 17.47
N HIS A 528 44.88 2.65 17.57
CA HIS A 528 45.24 3.72 18.49
C HIS A 528 44.37 4.99 18.30
N GLY A 529 43.61 5.36 19.32
CA GLY A 529 42.93 6.65 19.42
C GLY A 529 42.28 6.78 20.78
N THR A 530 42.73 7.73 21.59
CA THR A 530 42.44 7.97 23.00
C THR A 530 40.95 8.03 23.35
N PRO A 531 40.50 7.34 24.41
CA PRO A 531 39.10 7.40 24.88
C PRO A 531 38.92 8.53 25.91
N VAL A 532 38.31 9.62 25.53
CA VAL A 532 38.00 10.71 26.47
C VAL A 532 36.50 11.03 26.64
N VAL A 533 35.60 10.41 25.88
CA VAL A 533 34.17 10.82 25.92
C VAL A 533 33.21 9.79 26.57
N ALA A 534 33.64 8.55 26.85
CA ALA A 534 32.73 7.54 27.41
C ALA A 534 32.50 7.65 28.96
N ALA A 535 33.24 8.52 29.68
CA ALA A 535 33.09 8.61 31.13
C ALA A 535 32.01 9.59 31.62
N ALA A 536 31.48 10.46 30.74
CA ALA A 536 30.52 11.49 31.13
C ALA A 536 29.05 11.03 31.21
N ALA A 537 28.68 9.97 30.48
CA ALA A 537 27.27 9.51 30.40
C ALA A 537 26.88 8.57 31.56
N LEU A 538 27.82 7.89 32.20
CA LEU A 538 27.55 6.99 33.33
C LEU A 538 27.58 7.71 34.70
N GLY A 539 28.16 8.94 34.78
CA GLY A 539 28.19 9.75 35.98
C GLY A 539 26.87 10.44 36.34
N GLY A 540 26.04 10.75 35.34
CA GLY A 540 24.78 11.49 35.55
C GLY A 540 23.66 10.66 36.19
N GLY A 541 23.57 9.38 35.87
CA GLY A 541 22.54 8.48 36.40
C GLY A 541 22.75 8.11 37.88
N ALA A 542 24.01 7.94 38.30
CA ALA A 542 24.35 7.60 39.70
C ALA A 542 24.21 8.78 40.66
N ALA A 543 24.43 10.02 40.19
CA ALA A 543 24.28 11.22 41.00
C ALA A 543 22.81 11.55 41.34
N LEU A 544 21.88 11.29 40.42
CA LEU A 544 20.44 11.49 40.64
C LEU A 544 19.83 10.42 41.57
N ALA A 545 20.29 9.17 41.49
CA ALA A 545 19.88 8.11 42.40
C ALA A 545 20.44 8.31 43.84
N GLY A 546 21.67 8.82 43.96
CA GLY A 546 22.28 9.14 45.24
C GLY A 546 21.61 10.30 45.97
N ALA A 547 21.23 11.35 45.26
CA ALA A 547 20.54 12.51 45.85
C ALA A 547 19.13 12.16 46.36
N GLY A 548 18.41 11.28 45.66
CA GLY A 548 17.10 10.78 46.09
C GLY A 548 17.16 9.95 47.36
N PHE A 549 18.19 9.13 47.53
CA PHE A 549 18.36 8.25 48.69
C PHE A 549 18.78 9.03 49.94
N LEU A 550 19.61 10.05 49.81
CA LEU A 550 20.01 10.94 50.90
C LEU A 550 18.86 11.85 51.40
N ALA A 551 18.00 12.30 50.50
CA ALA A 551 16.80 13.08 50.85
C ALA A 551 15.77 12.26 51.64
N LEU A 552 15.61 10.98 51.30
CA LEU A 552 14.73 10.06 52.02
C LEU A 552 15.27 9.65 53.40
N ARG A 553 16.59 9.51 53.58
CA ARG A 553 17.21 9.24 54.90
C ARG A 553 17.12 10.43 55.83
N ARG A 554 17.30 11.68 55.37
CA ARG A 554 17.14 12.88 56.20
C ARG A 554 15.69 13.12 56.65
N ARG A 555 14.69 12.71 55.88
CA ARG A 555 13.28 12.82 56.30
C ARG A 555 12.87 11.78 57.36
N ARG A 556 13.59 10.65 57.50
CA ARG A 556 13.33 9.65 58.56
C ARG A 556 14.04 9.98 59.87
N ALA A 557 15.16 10.73 59.86
CA ALA A 557 15.88 11.13 61.06
C ALA A 557 15.23 12.31 61.82
N ASN A 558 14.34 13.08 61.21
CA ASN A 558 13.62 14.18 61.84
C ASN A 558 12.21 13.83 62.31
N ARG A 559 11.90 12.52 62.45
CA ARG A 559 10.62 12.01 62.97
C ARG A 559 10.82 10.94 64.07
N ALA A 560 11.96 10.96 64.79
CA ALA A 560 12.17 10.22 66.01
C ALA A 560 12.36 11.18 67.14
#